data_4167e0925247c6072e3f4361417ab98f
#
_entry.id   4167e0925247c6072e3f4361417ab98f
#
_cell.length_a   1.000
_cell.length_b   1.000
_cell.length_c   1.000
_cell.angle_alpha   90.00
_cell.angle_beta   90.00
_cell.angle_gamma   90.00
#
_symmetry.space_group_name_H-M   'P 1'
#
loop_
_entity.id
_entity.type
_entity.pdbx_description
1 polymer ?
#
loop_
_entity_poly.entity_id
_entity_poly.type
_entity_poly.pdbx_seq_one_letter_code
_entity_poly.pdbx_strand_id
1 'polypeptide(L)'
;MNNIFRIMVGFEGLKIDEYALKDASYLFYDGKKEHTQPLLVCHDKQFLDTIFNIGFLENPQYSNRDINIYIETYGLQVLKILRDYPYLYFPLDDLQISESDVIKYTFISFLNAVQVSRAMWFVKDNSITPNSAITYNGPGVPKKYPASYNGYDVNYLATGERKDVYFSVEELNEASKWYKLILDNTIFARVREFKNGGPEFDNIPNLPSFHRALDFLNYARCEKNISSKIALYISILECIFGVKGENTQKVSERAAWFIGTSGNERLDIYETLKNSYRERSNYIHGSMIKQSEQVVRDRKEVVQNLDNIVRNLFKKIMEPKYKFLDYEPKDLEKIDSWFNMLVISGEEPSNFRETKNT
;
A
#
# COMPACT_ATOMS: atom_id res chain seq x y z
N MET A 1 -24.82 25.66 14.67
CA MET A 1 -24.68 24.19 14.71
C MET A 1 -23.42 23.88 13.92
N ASN A 2 -22.40 23.29 14.56
CA ASN A 2 -21.19 22.92 13.85
C ASN A 2 -21.52 21.82 12.86
N ASN A 3 -21.10 21.98 11.61
CA ASN A 3 -21.26 20.98 10.58
C ASN A 3 -20.39 19.79 10.96
N ILE A 4 -20.99 18.65 11.32
CA ILE A 4 -20.28 17.42 11.61
C ILE A 4 -20.06 16.71 10.28
N PHE A 5 -18.83 16.78 9.77
CA PHE A 5 -18.45 16.13 8.53
C PHE A 5 -17.43 15.02 8.81
N ARG A 6 -17.65 13.84 8.28
CA ARG A 6 -16.81 12.66 8.55
C ARG A 6 -16.58 11.88 7.28
N ILE A 7 -15.38 11.34 7.14
CA ILE A 7 -15.03 10.44 6.04
C ILE A 7 -14.64 9.09 6.62
N MET A 8 -15.10 8.02 6.01
CA MET A 8 -14.80 6.66 6.41
C MET A 8 -14.30 5.87 5.21
N VAL A 9 -13.27 5.04 5.44
CA VAL A 9 -12.71 4.12 4.44
C VAL A 9 -12.56 2.74 5.05
N GLY A 10 -13.35 1.78 4.60
CA GLY A 10 -13.31 0.40 5.11
C GLY A 10 -12.12 -0.39 4.58
N PHE A 11 -11.59 -1.31 5.38
CA PHE A 11 -10.51 -2.24 5.02
C PHE A 11 -11.01 -3.66 4.88
N GLU A 12 -11.45 -4.03 3.70
CA GLU A 12 -11.83 -5.40 3.41
C GLU A 12 -10.65 -6.36 3.59
N GLY A 13 -10.84 -7.44 4.32
CA GLY A 13 -9.81 -8.44 4.59
C GLY A 13 -8.95 -8.17 5.84
N LEU A 14 -9.14 -7.04 6.55
CA LEU A 14 -8.48 -6.77 7.82
C LEU A 14 -9.33 -7.32 8.97
N LYS A 15 -8.70 -8.08 9.88
CA LYS A 15 -9.27 -8.49 11.17
C LYS A 15 -8.36 -8.04 12.29
N ILE A 16 -8.97 -7.51 13.35
CA ILE A 16 -8.29 -7.02 14.55
C ILE A 16 -9.10 -7.53 15.75
N ASP A 17 -8.44 -7.89 16.83
CA ASP A 17 -9.12 -8.22 18.07
C ASP A 17 -9.88 -6.98 18.60
N GLU A 18 -11.17 -7.15 18.94
CA GLU A 18 -12.03 -6.06 19.41
C GLU A 18 -11.47 -5.37 20.67
N TYR A 19 -10.79 -6.11 21.53
CA TYR A 19 -10.14 -5.54 22.73
C TYR A 19 -8.89 -4.72 22.38
N ALA A 20 -8.19 -5.09 21.32
CA ALA A 20 -7.00 -4.40 20.82
C ALA A 20 -7.33 -3.06 20.16
N LEU A 21 -8.55 -2.88 19.66
CA LEU A 21 -8.97 -1.67 18.90
C LEU A 21 -9.05 -0.42 19.76
N LYS A 22 -9.38 -0.51 21.05
CA LYS A 22 -9.44 0.66 21.94
C LYS A 22 -8.09 1.36 22.07
N ASP A 23 -7.00 0.60 22.07
CA ASP A 23 -5.64 1.11 22.18
C ASP A 23 -5.02 1.46 20.83
N ALA A 24 -5.57 0.92 19.73
CA ALA A 24 -5.08 1.11 18.37
C ALA A 24 -5.69 2.32 17.63
N SER A 25 -6.69 2.98 18.19
CA SER A 25 -7.50 3.98 17.50
C SER A 25 -6.77 5.22 16.99
N TYR A 26 -5.53 5.48 17.42
CA TYR A 26 -4.74 6.66 17.03
C TYR A 26 -3.42 6.33 16.32
N LEU A 27 -3.23 5.09 15.88
CA LEU A 27 -1.94 4.62 15.38
C LEU A 27 -1.47 5.31 14.09
N PHE A 28 -2.41 5.64 13.21
CA PHE A 28 -2.08 6.16 11.86
C PHE A 28 -2.18 7.69 11.78
N TYR A 29 -1.67 8.37 12.80
CA TYR A 29 -1.59 9.82 12.83
C TYR A 29 -0.27 10.30 12.23
N ASP A 30 -0.30 11.26 11.30
CA ASP A 30 0.90 11.77 10.62
C ASP A 30 1.66 12.82 11.41
N GLY A 31 1.10 13.34 12.49
CA GLY A 31 1.73 14.35 13.36
C GLY A 31 1.72 15.78 12.83
N LYS A 32 1.18 16.05 11.63
CA LYS A 32 1.13 17.38 11.04
C LYS A 32 -0.14 18.12 11.48
N LYS A 33 0.03 19.21 12.21
CA LYS A 33 -1.10 19.96 12.81
C LYS A 33 -2.01 20.69 11.80
N GLU A 34 -1.54 20.93 10.58
CA GLU A 34 -2.22 21.86 9.67
C GLU A 34 -3.29 21.22 8.77
N HIS A 35 -3.25 19.90 8.55
CA HIS A 35 -4.18 19.24 7.61
C HIS A 35 -4.75 17.92 8.07
N THR A 36 -4.39 17.43 9.26
CA THR A 36 -4.70 16.08 9.64
C THR A 36 -5.30 16.00 11.01
N GLN A 37 -6.51 15.61 11.00
CA GLN A 37 -7.11 14.99 12.16
C GLN A 37 -6.58 13.55 12.27
N PRO A 38 -6.48 12.99 13.49
CA PRO A 38 -5.94 11.66 13.67
C PRO A 38 -6.69 10.64 12.84
N LEU A 39 -5.95 9.81 12.13
CA LEU A 39 -6.50 8.65 11.46
C LEU A 39 -6.85 7.61 12.53
N LEU A 40 -8.13 7.31 12.67
CA LEU A 40 -8.62 6.31 13.62
C LEU A 40 -8.93 5.02 12.86
N VAL A 41 -8.39 3.90 13.34
CA VAL A 41 -8.87 2.59 12.92
C VAL A 41 -9.95 2.19 13.92
N CYS A 42 -11.20 2.17 13.48
CA CYS A 42 -12.35 1.86 14.31
C CYS A 42 -13.08 0.61 13.81
N HIS A 43 -13.62 -0.17 14.74
CA HIS A 43 -14.63 -1.18 14.47
C HIS A 43 -15.72 -1.04 15.54
N ASP A 44 -16.51 0.02 15.43
CA ASP A 44 -17.56 0.35 16.40
C ASP A 44 -18.94 0.12 15.77
N LYS A 45 -19.50 -1.07 16.00
CA LYS A 45 -20.83 -1.42 15.51
C LYS A 45 -21.89 -0.49 16.06
N GLN A 46 -21.80 -0.09 17.34
CA GLN A 46 -22.79 0.78 17.96
C GLN A 46 -22.76 2.18 17.33
N PHE A 47 -21.56 2.69 17.01
CA PHE A 47 -21.40 3.95 16.29
C PHE A 47 -21.99 3.86 14.87
N LEU A 48 -21.69 2.78 14.14
CA LEU A 48 -22.22 2.56 12.81
C LEU A 48 -23.73 2.36 12.83
N ASP A 49 -24.29 1.65 13.81
CA ASP A 49 -25.72 1.50 13.99
C ASP A 49 -26.42 2.83 14.29
N THR A 50 -25.76 3.70 15.07
CA THR A 50 -26.27 5.05 15.35
C THR A 50 -26.27 5.95 14.12
N ILE A 51 -25.23 5.85 13.29
CA ILE A 51 -25.07 6.70 12.10
C ILE A 51 -25.88 6.18 10.93
N PHE A 52 -25.76 4.88 10.62
CA PHE A 52 -26.34 4.27 9.43
C PHE A 52 -27.55 3.38 9.74
N ASN A 53 -27.89 3.19 11.04
CA ASN A 53 -28.89 2.23 11.48
C ASN A 53 -28.66 0.84 10.81
N ILE A 54 -27.43 0.36 10.91
CA ILE A 54 -26.95 -0.87 10.21
C ILE A 54 -27.71 -2.12 10.67
N GLY A 55 -28.33 -2.09 11.85
CA GLY A 55 -29.27 -3.13 12.27
C GLY A 55 -30.40 -3.41 11.26
N PHE A 56 -30.69 -2.44 10.38
CA PHE A 56 -31.55 -2.65 9.21
C PHE A 56 -31.00 -3.68 8.21
N LEU A 57 -29.69 -3.82 8.05
CA LEU A 57 -29.11 -4.81 7.16
C LEU A 57 -29.35 -6.26 7.65
N GLU A 58 -29.57 -6.40 8.95
CA GLU A 58 -29.93 -7.68 9.58
C GLU A 58 -31.45 -7.91 9.60
N ASN A 59 -32.26 -6.82 9.57
CA ASN A 59 -33.71 -6.91 9.60
C ASN A 59 -34.39 -5.90 8.65
N PRO A 60 -34.66 -6.28 7.38
CA PRO A 60 -35.19 -5.39 6.32
C PRO A 60 -36.55 -4.74 6.62
N GLN A 61 -37.25 -5.14 7.70
CA GLN A 61 -38.54 -4.56 8.05
C GLN A 61 -38.47 -3.16 8.65
N TYR A 62 -37.29 -2.70 9.04
CA TYR A 62 -37.08 -1.34 9.54
C TYR A 62 -36.64 -0.39 8.43
N SER A 63 -37.56 -0.06 7.50
CA SER A 63 -37.28 0.94 6.47
C SER A 63 -37.35 2.34 7.04
N ASN A 64 -36.22 2.90 7.46
CA ASN A 64 -36.11 4.32 7.72
C ASN A 64 -35.69 5.03 6.41
N ARG A 65 -36.42 6.09 6.03
CA ARG A 65 -36.24 6.83 4.77
C ARG A 65 -34.80 7.32 4.56
N ASP A 66 -34.07 7.51 5.66
CA ASP A 66 -32.69 8.01 5.65
C ASP A 66 -31.66 6.97 5.20
N ILE A 67 -31.90 5.67 5.45
CA ILE A 67 -31.00 4.58 5.05
C ILE A 67 -31.05 4.36 3.55
N ASN A 68 -32.24 4.48 2.94
CA ASN A 68 -32.37 4.33 1.50
C ASN A 68 -31.47 5.32 0.75
N ILE A 69 -31.31 6.54 1.27
CA ILE A 69 -30.42 7.54 0.66
C ILE A 69 -28.96 7.08 0.69
N TYR A 70 -28.48 6.50 1.79
CA TYR A 70 -27.10 6.00 1.87
C TYR A 70 -26.89 4.76 1.00
N ILE A 71 -27.88 3.84 0.98
CA ILE A 71 -27.84 2.65 0.09
C ILE A 71 -27.85 3.08 -1.38
N GLU A 72 -28.70 4.04 -1.74
CA GLU A 72 -28.78 4.57 -3.10
C GLU A 72 -27.50 5.32 -3.50
N THR A 73 -26.88 6.03 -2.55
CA THR A 73 -25.68 6.83 -2.83
C THR A 73 -24.41 6.00 -2.86
N TYR A 74 -24.22 5.11 -1.90
CA TYR A 74 -22.94 4.41 -1.69
C TYR A 74 -22.98 2.92 -2.09
N GLY A 75 -24.17 2.35 -2.17
CA GLY A 75 -24.36 0.95 -2.41
C GLY A 75 -24.28 0.08 -1.15
N LEU A 76 -25.08 -0.97 -1.13
CA LEU A 76 -25.18 -1.89 -0.01
C LEU A 76 -23.84 -2.57 0.34
N GLN A 77 -23.03 -2.87 -0.66
CA GLN A 77 -21.74 -3.56 -0.45
C GLN A 77 -20.75 -2.71 0.37
N VAL A 78 -20.68 -1.42 0.11
CA VAL A 78 -19.80 -0.49 0.86
C VAL A 78 -20.21 -0.43 2.33
N LEU A 79 -21.51 -0.35 2.60
CA LEU A 79 -22.03 -0.32 3.98
C LEU A 79 -21.77 -1.65 4.70
N LYS A 80 -21.88 -2.80 4.01
CA LYS A 80 -21.53 -4.11 4.57
C LYS A 80 -20.04 -4.20 4.93
N ILE A 81 -19.15 -3.65 4.10
CA ILE A 81 -17.72 -3.66 4.39
C ILE A 81 -17.43 -2.83 5.65
N LEU A 82 -18.02 -1.66 5.79
CA LEU A 82 -17.88 -0.84 7.01
C LEU A 82 -18.40 -1.54 8.26
N ARG A 83 -19.47 -2.34 8.12
CA ARG A 83 -20.03 -3.13 9.23
C ARG A 83 -19.13 -4.30 9.63
N ASP A 84 -18.54 -4.99 8.65
CA ASP A 84 -17.91 -6.30 8.84
C ASP A 84 -16.39 -6.21 9.06
N TYR A 85 -15.79 -5.04 8.74
CA TYR A 85 -14.36 -4.80 8.80
C TYR A 85 -14.00 -3.48 9.50
N PRO A 86 -12.80 -3.36 10.07
CA PRO A 86 -12.26 -2.09 10.53
C PRO A 86 -12.23 -1.03 9.44
N TYR A 87 -12.32 0.23 9.82
CA TYR A 87 -12.28 1.37 8.91
C TYR A 87 -11.42 2.51 9.45
N LEU A 88 -10.87 3.31 8.58
CA LEU A 88 -10.29 4.60 8.91
C LEU A 88 -11.39 5.65 9.01
N TYR A 89 -11.26 6.49 10.02
CA TYR A 89 -12.19 7.53 10.33
C TYR A 89 -11.50 8.89 10.36
N PHE A 90 -12.04 9.84 9.62
CA PHE A 90 -11.52 11.21 9.50
C PHE A 90 -12.59 12.19 9.94
N PRO A 91 -12.57 12.70 11.20
CA PRO A 91 -13.45 13.73 11.63
C PRO A 91 -13.02 15.09 11.04
N LEU A 92 -13.96 15.80 10.41
CA LEU A 92 -13.75 17.12 9.80
C LEU A 92 -14.69 18.15 10.47
N ASP A 93 -14.93 18.01 11.77
CA ASP A 93 -16.02 18.65 12.49
C ASP A 93 -15.91 20.18 12.58
N ASP A 94 -14.73 20.77 12.46
CA ASP A 94 -14.48 22.20 12.68
C ASP A 94 -14.19 23.01 11.40
N LEU A 95 -14.28 22.39 10.23
CA LEU A 95 -13.94 23.05 8.98
C LEU A 95 -15.19 23.63 8.30
N GLN A 96 -15.10 24.88 7.84
CA GLN A 96 -16.04 25.42 6.86
C GLN A 96 -15.70 24.79 5.49
N ILE A 97 -16.31 23.63 5.20
CA ILE A 97 -16.00 22.83 4.04
C ILE A 97 -16.94 23.18 2.90
N SER A 98 -16.37 23.54 1.74
CA SER A 98 -17.11 23.71 0.48
C SER A 98 -17.36 22.34 -0.17
N GLU A 99 -18.26 22.28 -1.15
CA GLU A 99 -18.52 21.04 -1.91
C GLU A 99 -17.27 20.48 -2.59
N SER A 100 -16.45 21.36 -3.17
CA SER A 100 -15.20 20.99 -3.79
C SER A 100 -14.19 20.42 -2.80
N ASP A 101 -14.19 20.94 -1.57
CA ASP A 101 -13.31 20.45 -0.50
C ASP A 101 -13.72 19.05 -0.04
N VAL A 102 -15.03 18.77 0.02
CA VAL A 102 -15.53 17.43 0.37
C VAL A 102 -14.98 16.38 -0.57
N ILE A 103 -15.06 16.58 -1.88
CA ILE A 103 -14.54 15.67 -2.90
C ILE A 103 -13.03 15.49 -2.72
N LYS A 104 -12.31 16.59 -2.54
CA LYS A 104 -10.85 16.59 -2.31
C LYS A 104 -10.47 15.80 -1.06
N TYR A 105 -11.12 16.06 0.07
CA TYR A 105 -10.83 15.34 1.32
C TYR A 105 -11.21 13.87 1.25
N THR A 106 -12.31 13.53 0.57
CA THR A 106 -12.72 12.13 0.36
C THR A 106 -11.64 11.36 -0.41
N PHE A 107 -11.13 11.97 -1.48
CA PHE A 107 -10.04 11.38 -2.27
C PHE A 107 -8.73 11.26 -1.46
N ILE A 108 -8.32 12.31 -0.75
CA ILE A 108 -7.12 12.28 0.10
C ILE A 108 -7.25 11.21 1.19
N SER A 109 -8.42 11.06 1.79
CA SER A 109 -8.68 10.02 2.79
C SER A 109 -8.54 8.62 2.20
N PHE A 110 -9.01 8.42 0.97
CA PHE A 110 -8.81 7.16 0.26
C PHE A 110 -7.34 6.88 -0.02
N LEU A 111 -6.58 7.87 -0.49
CA LEU A 111 -5.13 7.73 -0.70
C LEU A 111 -4.38 7.40 0.60
N ASN A 112 -4.76 8.00 1.72
CA ASN A 112 -4.22 7.67 3.04
C ASN A 112 -4.51 6.20 3.40
N ALA A 113 -5.72 5.71 3.14
CA ALA A 113 -6.06 4.31 3.37
C ALA A 113 -5.23 3.35 2.50
N VAL A 114 -4.93 3.72 1.25
CA VAL A 114 -4.01 2.96 0.39
C VAL A 114 -2.61 2.89 1.02
N GLN A 115 -2.10 3.99 1.59
CA GLN A 115 -0.79 3.99 2.27
C GLN A 115 -0.82 3.15 3.56
N VAL A 116 -1.92 3.18 4.31
CA VAL A 116 -2.09 2.31 5.49
C VAL A 116 -2.09 0.84 5.09
N SER A 117 -2.83 0.46 4.05
CA SER A 117 -2.81 -0.92 3.52
C SER A 117 -1.41 -1.35 3.06
N ARG A 118 -0.65 -0.44 2.44
CA ARG A 118 0.75 -0.66 2.07
C ARG A 118 1.63 -0.84 3.31
N ALA A 119 1.45 0.00 4.32
CA ALA A 119 2.18 -0.11 5.59
C ALA A 119 1.93 -1.45 6.29
N MET A 120 0.70 -1.96 6.24
CA MET A 120 0.37 -3.30 6.74
C MET A 120 1.07 -4.40 5.93
N TRP A 121 1.22 -4.24 4.61
CA TRP A 121 2.01 -5.18 3.80
C TRP A 121 3.49 -5.18 4.18
N PHE A 122 4.06 -4.04 4.60
CA PHE A 122 5.43 -4.04 5.13
C PHE A 122 5.60 -4.92 6.37
N VAL A 123 4.56 -5.12 7.16
CA VAL A 123 4.60 -6.03 8.31
C VAL A 123 4.58 -7.48 7.85
N LYS A 124 3.57 -7.85 7.07
CA LYS A 124 3.39 -9.20 6.52
C LYS A 124 2.54 -9.21 5.25
N ASP A 125 2.68 -10.28 4.46
CA ASP A 125 1.84 -10.48 3.27
C ASP A 125 0.34 -10.48 3.65
N ASN A 126 -0.43 -9.70 2.91
CA ASN A 126 -1.86 -9.56 3.13
C ASN A 126 -2.60 -9.10 1.87
N SER A 127 -3.89 -9.37 1.83
CA SER A 127 -4.81 -8.93 0.78
C SER A 127 -5.76 -7.82 1.23
N ILE A 128 -5.36 -7.05 2.26
CA ILE A 128 -6.17 -5.95 2.80
C ILE A 128 -6.35 -4.88 1.73
N THR A 129 -7.61 -4.64 1.40
CA THR A 129 -8.01 -3.73 0.34
C THR A 129 -8.77 -2.54 0.93
N PRO A 130 -8.28 -1.31 0.80
CA PRO A 130 -9.10 -0.13 1.06
C PRO A 130 -10.29 -0.15 0.11
N ASN A 131 -11.48 -0.08 0.65
CA ASN A 131 -12.70 0.02 -0.12
C ASN A 131 -13.06 1.50 -0.37
N SER A 132 -14.28 1.80 -0.74
CA SER A 132 -14.70 3.16 -1.02
C SER A 132 -14.54 4.08 0.19
N ALA A 133 -14.05 5.30 -0.06
CA ALA A 133 -14.18 6.40 0.90
C ALA A 133 -15.58 6.99 0.78
N ILE A 134 -16.28 7.11 1.90
CA ILE A 134 -17.61 7.70 1.94
C ILE A 134 -17.68 8.83 2.95
N THR A 135 -18.54 9.81 2.69
CA THR A 135 -18.78 10.92 3.59
C THR A 135 -20.06 10.70 4.40
N TYR A 136 -20.01 11.11 5.64
CA TYR A 136 -21.18 11.18 6.50
C TYR A 136 -21.38 12.60 7.02
N ASN A 137 -22.62 13.10 6.86
CA ASN A 137 -23.06 14.35 7.42
C ASN A 137 -23.91 14.07 8.65
N GLY A 138 -23.54 14.62 9.80
CA GLY A 138 -24.25 14.42 11.06
C GLY A 138 -25.72 14.87 11.01
N PRO A 139 -26.51 14.52 12.04
CA PRO A 139 -27.91 14.94 12.14
C PRO A 139 -28.02 16.46 12.10
N GLY A 140 -28.93 16.99 11.25
CA GLY A 140 -29.16 18.43 11.10
C GLY A 140 -28.32 19.15 10.06
N VAL A 141 -27.34 18.47 9.44
CA VAL A 141 -26.64 19.01 8.27
C VAL A 141 -27.46 18.72 7.02
N PRO A 142 -27.70 19.69 6.13
CA PRO A 142 -28.36 19.41 4.86
C PRO A 142 -27.58 18.30 4.16
N LYS A 143 -28.26 17.23 3.75
CA LYS A 143 -27.69 16.07 3.03
C LYS A 143 -27.17 16.44 1.63
N LYS A 144 -26.58 17.64 1.51
CA LYS A 144 -26.35 18.32 0.24
C LYS A 144 -25.21 17.72 -0.57
N TYR A 145 -24.27 17.02 0.08
CA TYR A 145 -23.04 16.60 -0.60
C TYR A 145 -22.57 15.19 -0.17
N PRO A 146 -23.32 14.13 -0.47
CA PRO A 146 -22.75 12.80 -0.36
C PRO A 146 -21.64 12.68 -1.42
N ALA A 147 -20.41 12.50 -0.97
CA ALA A 147 -19.30 12.18 -1.86
C ALA A 147 -18.82 10.78 -1.58
N SER A 148 -18.55 10.03 -2.64
CA SER A 148 -17.86 8.75 -2.54
C SER A 148 -16.71 8.73 -3.52
N TYR A 149 -15.62 8.08 -3.13
CA TYR A 149 -14.54 7.72 -4.02
C TYR A 149 -14.35 6.21 -3.98
N ASN A 150 -14.51 5.57 -5.12
CA ASN A 150 -14.42 4.13 -5.24
C ASN A 150 -13.03 3.75 -5.75
N GLY A 151 -12.29 2.96 -4.97
CA GLY A 151 -11.11 2.27 -5.45
C GLY A 151 -11.51 1.02 -6.23
N TYR A 152 -10.89 0.82 -7.39
CA TYR A 152 -11.10 -0.37 -8.23
C TYR A 152 -10.02 -1.42 -8.01
N ASP A 153 -8.94 -1.05 -7.35
CA ASP A 153 -7.78 -1.92 -7.14
C ASP A 153 -8.03 -2.85 -5.95
N VAL A 154 -7.97 -4.13 -6.20
CA VAL A 154 -8.15 -5.19 -5.20
C VAL A 154 -6.81 -5.85 -4.93
N ASN A 155 -6.39 -5.86 -3.67
CA ASN A 155 -5.14 -6.50 -3.26
C ASN A 155 -5.30 -8.02 -3.12
N TYR A 156 -4.25 -8.73 -3.48
CA TYR A 156 -4.12 -10.18 -3.35
C TYR A 156 -2.85 -10.52 -2.56
N LEU A 157 -2.89 -11.63 -1.84
CA LEU A 157 -1.69 -12.25 -1.28
C LEU A 157 -0.65 -12.54 -2.38
N ALA A 158 0.59 -12.78 -2.00
CA ALA A 158 1.63 -13.22 -2.91
C ALA A 158 1.17 -14.41 -3.78
N THR A 159 0.40 -15.32 -3.21
CA THR A 159 -0.16 -16.50 -3.91
C THR A 159 -1.35 -16.21 -4.83
N GLY A 160 -1.77 -14.95 -4.99
CA GLY A 160 -2.92 -14.56 -5.80
C GLY A 160 -4.29 -14.84 -5.16
N GLU A 161 -4.30 -15.22 -3.90
CA GLU A 161 -5.52 -15.51 -3.13
C GLU A 161 -5.98 -14.25 -2.36
N ARG A 162 -7.25 -14.25 -1.94
CA ARG A 162 -7.80 -13.28 -0.99
C ARG A 162 -8.26 -14.02 0.26
N LYS A 163 -7.90 -13.50 1.42
CA LYS A 163 -8.39 -13.99 2.72
C LYS A 163 -8.27 -12.91 3.78
N ASP A 164 -9.07 -13.06 4.82
CA ASP A 164 -8.94 -12.23 6.02
C ASP A 164 -7.59 -12.48 6.71
N VAL A 165 -6.95 -11.40 7.14
CA VAL A 165 -5.66 -11.44 7.83
C VAL A 165 -5.79 -10.71 9.17
N TYR A 166 -5.43 -11.40 10.25
CA TYR A 166 -5.43 -10.84 11.59
C TYR A 166 -4.17 -10.02 11.85
N PHE A 167 -4.35 -8.85 12.45
CA PHE A 167 -3.26 -8.02 12.94
C PHE A 167 -3.35 -7.85 14.45
N SER A 168 -2.23 -8.10 15.15
CA SER A 168 -2.11 -7.77 16.58
C SER A 168 -1.85 -6.28 16.77
N VAL A 169 -1.94 -5.79 18.02
CA VAL A 169 -1.61 -4.40 18.37
C VAL A 169 -0.17 -4.07 18.03
N GLU A 170 0.76 -4.99 18.30
CA GLU A 170 2.18 -4.84 18.00
C GLU A 170 2.42 -4.71 16.49
N GLU A 171 1.76 -5.55 15.68
CA GLU A 171 1.83 -5.49 14.23
C GLU A 171 1.22 -4.19 13.68
N LEU A 172 0.13 -3.70 14.25
CA LEU A 172 -0.44 -2.39 13.90
C LEU A 172 0.49 -1.24 14.29
N ASN A 173 1.15 -1.33 15.45
CA ASN A 173 2.18 -0.36 15.86
C ASN A 173 3.38 -0.36 14.91
N GLU A 174 3.81 -1.53 14.44
CA GLU A 174 4.84 -1.64 13.41
C GLU A 174 4.35 -1.01 12.09
N ALA A 175 3.15 -1.34 11.65
CA ALA A 175 2.55 -0.74 10.45
C ALA A 175 2.46 0.78 10.55
N SER A 176 2.15 1.34 11.72
CA SER A 176 2.12 2.80 11.94
C SER A 176 3.49 3.44 11.74
N LYS A 177 4.58 2.78 12.17
CA LYS A 177 5.95 3.28 11.90
C LYS A 177 6.24 3.30 10.40
N TRP A 178 5.88 2.22 9.69
CA TRP A 178 6.04 2.16 8.24
C TRP A 178 5.18 3.20 7.52
N TYR A 179 3.94 3.43 7.96
CA TYR A 179 3.08 4.47 7.40
C TYR A 179 3.73 5.85 7.44
N LYS A 180 4.32 6.25 8.58
CA LYS A 180 5.04 7.52 8.71
C LYS A 180 6.22 7.62 7.74
N LEU A 181 7.02 6.55 7.64
CA LEU A 181 8.15 6.51 6.71
C LEU A 181 7.70 6.56 5.25
N ILE A 182 6.60 5.90 4.90
CA ILE A 182 6.01 5.96 3.56
C ILE A 182 5.58 7.39 3.24
N LEU A 183 4.88 8.07 4.14
CA LEU A 183 4.44 9.45 3.93
C LEU A 183 5.61 10.42 3.74
N ASP A 184 6.72 10.21 4.47
CA ASP A 184 7.92 11.03 4.34
C ASP A 184 8.69 10.79 3.04
N ASN A 185 8.55 9.61 2.43
CA ASN A 185 9.31 9.19 1.26
C ASN A 185 8.46 9.04 -0.02
N THR A 186 7.13 9.09 0.06
CA THR A 186 6.27 9.00 -1.13
C THR A 186 5.71 10.36 -1.49
N ILE A 187 5.71 10.65 -2.78
CA ILE A 187 5.15 11.88 -3.31
C ILE A 187 3.62 11.77 -3.28
N PHE A 188 2.99 12.16 -2.16
CA PHE A 188 1.61 12.66 -2.17
C PHE A 188 1.47 13.88 -3.10
N ALA A 189 2.59 14.49 -3.44
CA ALA A 189 2.74 15.63 -4.34
C ALA A 189 2.41 15.36 -5.81
N ARG A 190 1.99 14.16 -6.20
CA ARG A 190 1.51 13.90 -7.57
C ARG A 190 0.10 14.43 -7.83
N VAL A 191 -0.64 14.77 -6.79
CA VAL A 191 -1.93 15.44 -6.94
C VAL A 191 -1.68 16.94 -7.00
N ARG A 192 -1.48 17.48 -8.21
CA ARG A 192 -1.24 18.91 -8.41
C ARG A 192 -2.45 19.75 -8.05
N GLU A 193 -3.58 19.39 -8.57
CA GLU A 193 -4.80 20.16 -8.43
C GLU A 193 -6.03 19.26 -8.56
N PHE A 194 -7.13 19.69 -7.95
CA PHE A 194 -8.44 19.12 -8.23
C PHE A 194 -9.13 20.05 -9.25
N LYS A 195 -9.26 19.58 -10.50
CA LYS A 195 -10.01 20.29 -11.55
C LYS A 195 -11.15 19.41 -12.03
N ASN A 196 -12.29 20.05 -12.32
CA ASN A 196 -13.46 19.40 -12.91
C ASN A 196 -13.96 18.15 -12.16
N GLY A 197 -13.79 18.12 -10.82
CA GLY A 197 -14.26 16.99 -9.98
C GLY A 197 -13.33 15.78 -9.90
N GLY A 198 -12.10 15.87 -10.42
CA GLY A 198 -11.11 14.81 -10.32
C GLY A 198 -9.69 15.30 -10.02
N PRO A 199 -8.81 14.40 -9.53
CA PRO A 199 -7.41 14.73 -9.30
C PRO A 199 -6.65 14.82 -10.63
N GLU A 200 -5.87 15.88 -10.81
CA GLU A 200 -4.83 15.93 -11.83
C GLU A 200 -3.51 15.40 -11.27
N PHE A 201 -2.98 14.36 -11.88
CA PHE A 201 -1.67 13.80 -11.53
C PHE A 201 -0.58 14.44 -12.40
N ASP A 202 0.55 14.74 -11.77
CA ASP A 202 1.75 15.12 -12.54
C ASP A 202 2.19 13.93 -13.40
N ASN A 203 2.20 14.13 -14.70
CA ASN A 203 2.85 13.22 -15.63
C ASN A 203 4.35 13.51 -15.61
N ILE A 204 5.08 12.88 -14.66
CA ILE A 204 6.52 13.04 -14.51
C ILE A 204 7.19 12.00 -15.42
N PRO A 205 7.75 12.40 -16.57
CA PRO A 205 8.30 11.45 -17.53
C PRO A 205 9.52 10.69 -17.04
N ASN A 206 10.19 11.18 -16.00
CA ASN A 206 11.43 10.61 -15.45
C ASN A 206 11.35 10.42 -13.93
N LEU A 207 10.46 9.52 -13.50
CA LEU A 207 10.38 9.15 -12.09
C LEU A 207 11.68 8.49 -11.61
N PRO A 208 12.19 8.85 -10.41
CA PRO A 208 13.26 8.11 -9.77
C PRO A 208 12.96 6.61 -9.67
N SER A 209 13.99 5.79 -9.68
CA SER A 209 13.87 4.33 -9.67
C SER A 209 13.03 3.80 -8.52
N PHE A 210 13.15 4.39 -7.33
CA PHE A 210 12.35 4.04 -6.16
C PHE A 210 10.84 4.23 -6.39
N HIS A 211 10.44 5.36 -7.00
CA HIS A 211 9.02 5.63 -7.27
C HIS A 211 8.42 4.69 -8.30
N ARG A 212 9.20 4.34 -9.35
CA ARG A 212 8.79 3.32 -10.32
C ARG A 212 8.65 1.95 -9.68
N ALA A 213 9.56 1.61 -8.75
CA ALA A 213 9.47 0.37 -7.99
C ALA A 213 8.20 0.32 -7.11
N LEU A 214 7.80 1.44 -6.51
CA LEU A 214 6.53 1.54 -5.76
C LEU A 214 5.30 1.40 -6.66
N ASP A 215 5.33 1.89 -7.88
CA ASP A 215 4.25 1.69 -8.85
C ASP A 215 4.12 0.20 -9.23
N PHE A 216 5.25 -0.46 -9.53
CA PHE A 216 5.25 -1.90 -9.77
C PHE A 216 4.80 -2.71 -8.56
N LEU A 217 5.10 -2.28 -7.33
CA LEU A 217 4.58 -2.91 -6.12
C LEU A 217 3.05 -2.83 -6.05
N ASN A 218 2.46 -1.67 -6.38
CA ASN A 218 1.01 -1.53 -6.43
C ASN A 218 0.40 -2.51 -7.44
N TYR A 219 0.95 -2.57 -8.66
CA TYR A 219 0.48 -3.51 -9.67
C TYR A 219 0.65 -4.96 -9.23
N ALA A 220 1.79 -5.31 -8.60
CA ALA A 220 2.02 -6.65 -8.10
C ALA A 220 1.02 -7.05 -7.00
N ARG A 221 0.66 -6.12 -6.10
CA ARG A 221 -0.34 -6.39 -5.06
C ARG A 221 -1.73 -6.59 -5.64
N CYS A 222 -2.07 -5.89 -6.72
CA CYS A 222 -3.36 -6.01 -7.40
C CYS A 222 -3.41 -7.17 -8.41
N GLU A 223 -2.30 -7.82 -8.71
CA GLU A 223 -2.23 -8.92 -9.68
C GLU A 223 -2.61 -10.25 -9.02
N LYS A 224 -3.55 -10.97 -9.65
CA LYS A 224 -3.99 -12.29 -9.20
C LYS A 224 -3.13 -13.42 -9.76
N ASN A 225 -2.65 -13.27 -11.00
CA ASN A 225 -1.87 -14.30 -11.67
C ASN A 225 -0.44 -14.34 -11.12
N ILE A 226 -0.02 -15.51 -10.59
CA ILE A 226 1.29 -15.67 -9.96
C ILE A 226 2.44 -15.34 -10.92
N SER A 227 2.36 -15.76 -12.17
CA SER A 227 3.45 -15.54 -13.16
C SER A 227 3.58 -14.04 -13.49
N SER A 228 2.47 -13.32 -13.67
CA SER A 228 2.46 -11.87 -13.85
C SER A 228 3.02 -11.16 -12.61
N LYS A 229 2.64 -11.62 -11.41
CA LYS A 229 3.10 -11.08 -10.13
C LYS A 229 4.62 -11.25 -9.98
N ILE A 230 5.17 -12.42 -10.32
CA ILE A 230 6.62 -12.67 -10.35
C ILE A 230 7.31 -11.68 -11.31
N ALA A 231 6.75 -11.47 -12.50
CA ALA A 231 7.31 -10.51 -13.46
C ALA A 231 7.34 -9.08 -12.92
N LEU A 232 6.29 -8.65 -12.22
CA LEU A 232 6.21 -7.34 -11.59
C LEU A 232 7.21 -7.18 -10.44
N TYR A 233 7.38 -8.21 -9.60
CA TYR A 233 8.39 -8.19 -8.53
C TYR A 233 9.82 -8.15 -9.10
N ILE A 234 10.11 -8.87 -10.18
CA ILE A 234 11.39 -8.76 -10.88
C ILE A 234 11.59 -7.34 -11.42
N SER A 235 10.55 -6.70 -11.97
CA SER A 235 10.63 -5.31 -12.43
C SER A 235 10.96 -4.33 -11.29
N ILE A 236 10.47 -4.58 -10.07
CA ILE A 236 10.86 -3.80 -8.88
C ILE A 236 12.37 -3.91 -8.64
N LEU A 237 12.90 -5.13 -8.64
CA LEU A 237 14.32 -5.37 -8.41
C LEU A 237 15.19 -4.76 -9.54
N GLU A 238 14.75 -4.85 -10.78
CA GLU A 238 15.40 -4.20 -11.93
C GLU A 238 15.38 -2.67 -11.83
N CYS A 239 14.32 -2.06 -11.29
CA CYS A 239 14.29 -0.62 -11.05
C CYS A 239 15.37 -0.16 -10.08
N ILE A 240 15.64 -0.97 -9.03
CA ILE A 240 16.58 -0.60 -7.96
C ILE A 240 18.01 -1.02 -8.29
N PHE A 241 18.21 -2.24 -8.77
CA PHE A 241 19.52 -2.84 -8.95
C PHE A 241 19.95 -2.91 -10.42
N GLY A 242 19.03 -2.66 -11.35
CA GLY A 242 19.25 -2.87 -12.78
C GLY A 242 20.25 -1.89 -13.37
N VAL A 243 20.96 -2.38 -14.36
CA VAL A 243 21.84 -1.61 -15.25
C VAL A 243 21.53 -1.96 -16.69
N LYS A 244 21.98 -1.13 -17.62
CA LYS A 244 21.93 -1.47 -19.05
C LYS A 244 22.73 -2.76 -19.32
N GLY A 245 22.08 -3.80 -19.79
CA GLY A 245 22.72 -5.05 -20.20
C GLY A 245 22.23 -6.29 -19.44
N GLU A 246 23.13 -7.21 -19.11
CA GLU A 246 22.82 -8.48 -18.44
C GLU A 246 22.31 -8.26 -17.01
N ASN A 247 21.01 -8.42 -16.83
CA ASN A 247 20.38 -8.04 -15.57
C ASN A 247 20.26 -9.18 -14.56
N THR A 248 20.06 -10.44 -15.01
CA THR A 248 19.73 -11.54 -14.10
C THR A 248 20.81 -11.76 -13.03
N GLN A 249 22.08 -11.90 -13.44
CA GLN A 249 23.17 -12.17 -12.49
C GLN A 249 23.42 -10.95 -11.59
N LYS A 250 23.63 -9.77 -12.19
CA LYS A 250 23.93 -8.53 -11.45
C LYS A 250 22.83 -8.16 -10.46
N VAL A 251 21.57 -8.22 -10.88
CA VAL A 251 20.44 -7.94 -9.98
C VAL A 251 20.38 -8.93 -8.83
N SER A 252 20.58 -10.24 -9.11
CA SER A 252 20.55 -11.27 -8.07
C SER A 252 21.70 -11.12 -7.08
N GLU A 253 22.92 -10.84 -7.55
CA GLU A 253 24.08 -10.61 -6.67
C GLU A 253 23.90 -9.35 -5.82
N ARG A 254 23.51 -8.23 -6.42
CA ARG A 254 23.31 -6.97 -5.71
C ARG A 254 22.20 -7.08 -4.65
N ALA A 255 21.07 -7.70 -5.00
CA ALA A 255 19.99 -7.93 -4.07
C ALA A 255 20.44 -8.82 -2.90
N ALA A 256 21.15 -9.93 -3.19
CA ALA A 256 21.67 -10.82 -2.17
C ALA A 256 22.62 -10.12 -1.20
N TRP A 257 23.56 -9.32 -1.70
CA TRP A 257 24.47 -8.55 -0.86
C TRP A 257 23.79 -7.39 -0.12
N PHE A 258 22.87 -6.71 -0.76
CA PHE A 258 22.18 -5.56 -0.17
C PHE A 258 21.19 -5.99 0.92
N ILE A 259 20.45 -7.08 0.72
CA ILE A 259 19.37 -7.49 1.64
C ILE A 259 19.88 -8.49 2.68
N GLY A 260 20.66 -9.49 2.25
CA GLY A 260 21.10 -10.61 3.10
C GLY A 260 22.17 -10.24 4.10
N THR A 261 21.98 -10.68 5.35
CA THR A 261 22.85 -10.41 6.50
C THR A 261 23.89 -11.49 6.74
N SER A 262 23.63 -12.72 6.26
CA SER A 262 24.52 -13.87 6.39
C SER A 262 24.82 -14.50 5.04
N GLY A 263 25.86 -15.33 4.96
CA GLY A 263 26.22 -16.07 3.74
C GLY A 263 25.08 -16.98 3.25
N ASN A 264 24.42 -17.69 4.17
CA ASN A 264 23.29 -18.56 3.82
C ASN A 264 22.10 -17.76 3.29
N GLU A 265 21.73 -16.67 3.98
CA GLU A 265 20.65 -15.81 3.54
C GLU A 265 20.93 -15.19 2.15
N ARG A 266 22.16 -14.76 1.89
CA ARG A 266 22.58 -14.26 0.57
C ARG A 266 22.43 -15.33 -0.51
N LEU A 267 22.83 -16.57 -0.21
CA LEU A 267 22.69 -17.68 -1.15
C LEU A 267 21.21 -17.97 -1.45
N ASP A 268 20.36 -18.01 -0.42
CA ASP A 268 18.93 -18.26 -0.56
C ASP A 268 18.24 -17.17 -1.39
N ILE A 269 18.58 -15.90 -1.16
CA ILE A 269 18.09 -14.76 -1.96
C ILE A 269 18.54 -14.92 -3.42
N TYR A 270 19.82 -15.18 -3.64
CA TYR A 270 20.38 -15.34 -5.00
C TYR A 270 19.68 -16.45 -5.78
N GLU A 271 19.54 -17.65 -5.19
CA GLU A 271 18.87 -18.78 -5.84
C GLU A 271 17.37 -18.53 -6.09
N THR A 272 16.69 -17.90 -5.13
CA THR A 272 15.28 -17.49 -5.28
C THR A 272 15.11 -16.54 -6.47
N LEU A 273 16.00 -15.56 -6.62
CA LEU A 273 15.94 -14.61 -7.73
C LEU A 273 16.25 -15.28 -9.07
N LYS A 274 17.26 -16.16 -9.16
CA LYS A 274 17.52 -16.92 -10.38
C LYS A 274 16.32 -17.76 -10.81
N ASN A 275 15.68 -18.42 -9.86
CA ASN A 275 14.46 -19.18 -10.12
C ASN A 275 13.32 -18.28 -10.60
N SER A 276 13.14 -17.11 -9.98
CA SER A 276 12.13 -16.12 -10.36
C SER A 276 12.35 -15.57 -11.77
N TYR A 277 13.59 -15.28 -12.15
CA TYR A 277 13.94 -14.87 -13.52
C TYR A 277 13.62 -15.96 -14.55
N ARG A 278 13.86 -17.23 -14.22
CA ARG A 278 13.49 -18.35 -15.08
C ARG A 278 11.97 -18.45 -15.27
N GLU A 279 11.20 -18.31 -14.18
CA GLU A 279 9.73 -18.31 -14.24
C GLU A 279 9.20 -17.13 -15.08
N ARG A 280 9.75 -15.91 -14.87
CA ARG A 280 9.44 -14.74 -15.71
C ARG A 280 9.72 -14.98 -17.19
N SER A 281 10.91 -15.54 -17.51
CA SER A 281 11.30 -15.83 -18.89
C SER A 281 10.34 -16.81 -19.54
N ASN A 282 10.00 -17.90 -18.86
CA ASN A 282 9.04 -18.89 -19.33
C ASN A 282 7.65 -18.25 -19.61
N TYR A 283 7.21 -17.39 -18.71
CA TYR A 283 5.92 -16.70 -18.85
C TYR A 283 5.90 -15.73 -20.05
N ILE A 284 6.91 -14.89 -20.17
CA ILE A 284 6.99 -13.87 -21.24
C ILE A 284 7.15 -14.51 -22.61
N HIS A 285 7.95 -15.57 -22.74
CA HIS A 285 8.21 -16.24 -24.02
C HIS A 285 7.18 -17.33 -24.36
N GLY A 286 6.11 -17.45 -23.57
CA GLY A 286 5.00 -18.36 -23.86
C GLY A 286 5.37 -19.83 -23.80
N SER A 287 6.38 -20.21 -23.03
CA SER A 287 6.74 -21.62 -22.83
C SER A 287 5.58 -22.37 -22.17
N MET A 288 5.20 -23.53 -22.75
CA MET A 288 4.16 -24.38 -22.17
C MET A 288 4.59 -24.87 -20.79
N ILE A 289 3.91 -24.42 -19.75
CA ILE A 289 4.19 -24.80 -18.37
C ILE A 289 3.27 -25.96 -18.02
N LYS A 290 3.85 -27.12 -17.71
CA LYS A 290 3.09 -28.25 -17.20
C LYS A 290 2.37 -27.85 -15.91
N GLN A 291 1.07 -28.02 -15.88
CA GLN A 291 0.23 -27.71 -14.70
C GLN A 291 0.08 -28.98 -13.82
N SER A 292 1.19 -29.45 -13.24
CA SER A 292 1.08 -30.45 -12.17
C SER A 292 0.88 -29.72 -10.82
N GLU A 293 0.27 -30.42 -9.86
CA GLU A 293 0.10 -29.86 -8.51
C GLU A 293 1.43 -29.48 -7.86
N GLN A 294 2.51 -30.23 -8.15
CA GLN A 294 3.84 -29.91 -7.65
C GLN A 294 4.34 -28.60 -8.22
N VAL A 295 4.23 -28.39 -9.53
CA VAL A 295 4.64 -27.12 -10.18
C VAL A 295 3.85 -25.92 -9.64
N VAL A 296 2.58 -26.12 -9.34
CA VAL A 296 1.75 -25.06 -8.73
C VAL A 296 2.24 -24.73 -7.32
N ARG A 297 2.58 -25.75 -6.51
CA ARG A 297 3.14 -25.55 -5.15
C ARG A 297 4.47 -24.83 -5.20
N ASP A 298 5.39 -25.30 -6.04
CA ASP A 298 6.73 -24.72 -6.20
C ASP A 298 6.65 -23.22 -6.59
N ARG A 299 5.71 -22.86 -7.46
CA ARG A 299 5.49 -21.47 -7.85
C ARG A 299 4.91 -20.61 -6.73
N LYS A 300 4.00 -21.16 -5.92
CA LYS A 300 3.49 -20.45 -4.74
C LYS A 300 4.62 -20.16 -3.76
N GLU A 301 5.51 -21.11 -3.55
CA GLU A 301 6.69 -20.93 -2.69
C GLU A 301 7.64 -19.86 -3.27
N VAL A 302 7.96 -19.94 -4.56
CA VAL A 302 8.81 -18.94 -5.24
C VAL A 302 8.24 -17.54 -5.09
N VAL A 303 6.94 -17.33 -5.34
CA VAL A 303 6.34 -15.98 -5.26
C VAL A 303 6.25 -15.47 -3.82
N GLN A 304 6.05 -16.33 -2.83
CA GLN A 304 6.05 -15.95 -1.41
C GLN A 304 7.45 -15.51 -0.95
N ASN A 305 8.48 -16.27 -1.32
CA ASN A 305 9.87 -15.92 -1.02
C ASN A 305 10.26 -14.61 -1.72
N LEU A 306 9.85 -14.44 -2.97
CA LEU A 306 10.11 -13.21 -3.73
C LEU A 306 9.38 -11.99 -3.14
N ASP A 307 8.14 -12.15 -2.69
CA ASP A 307 7.38 -11.11 -1.96
C ASP A 307 8.12 -10.68 -0.68
N ASN A 308 8.63 -11.65 0.08
CA ASN A 308 9.41 -11.36 1.28
C ASN A 308 10.72 -10.64 0.98
N ILE A 309 11.44 -11.04 -0.07
CA ILE A 309 12.66 -10.36 -0.54
C ILE A 309 12.36 -8.91 -0.90
N VAL A 310 11.30 -8.68 -1.69
CA VAL A 310 10.87 -7.32 -2.09
C VAL A 310 10.46 -6.48 -0.88
N ARG A 311 9.75 -7.07 0.09
CA ARG A 311 9.38 -6.39 1.33
C ARG A 311 10.62 -5.96 2.12
N ASN A 312 11.60 -6.84 2.29
CA ASN A 312 12.86 -6.55 2.97
C ASN A 312 13.68 -5.51 2.21
N LEU A 313 13.68 -5.55 0.88
CA LEU A 313 14.28 -4.52 0.04
C LEU A 313 13.70 -3.13 0.36
N PHE A 314 12.38 -2.98 0.31
CA PHE A 314 11.75 -1.70 0.60
C PHE A 314 11.99 -1.22 2.04
N LYS A 315 11.91 -2.13 3.03
CA LYS A 315 12.24 -1.81 4.42
C LYS A 315 13.64 -1.21 4.53
N LYS A 316 14.62 -1.83 3.87
CA LYS A 316 16.01 -1.37 3.91
C LYS A 316 16.21 -0.05 3.17
N ILE A 317 15.64 0.12 1.98
CA ILE A 317 15.75 1.35 1.20
C ILE A 317 15.20 2.57 1.96
N MET A 318 14.16 2.40 2.77
CA MET A 318 13.58 3.48 3.55
C MET A 318 14.42 3.90 4.76
N GLU A 319 15.51 3.20 5.09
CA GLU A 319 16.45 3.68 6.09
C GLU A 319 17.14 4.98 5.63
N PRO A 320 17.33 5.98 6.52
CA PRO A 320 17.89 7.28 6.13
C PRO A 320 19.22 7.23 5.39
N LYS A 321 20.05 6.22 5.67
CA LYS A 321 21.37 6.05 5.03
C LYS A 321 21.29 5.69 3.54
N TYR A 322 20.15 5.17 3.07
CA TYR A 322 19.93 4.77 1.67
C TYR A 322 19.09 5.79 0.87
N LYS A 323 18.88 7.00 1.39
CA LYS A 323 18.16 8.08 0.67
C LYS A 323 18.77 8.44 -0.68
N PHE A 324 19.99 8.00 -0.97
CA PHE A 324 20.62 8.20 -2.28
C PHE A 324 19.89 7.47 -3.42
N LEU A 325 19.07 6.48 -3.11
CA LEU A 325 18.23 5.77 -4.10
C LEU A 325 17.06 6.60 -4.62
N ASP A 326 16.78 7.75 -3.98
CA ASP A 326 15.80 8.76 -4.42
C ASP A 326 16.38 9.74 -5.46
N TYR A 327 17.64 9.56 -5.88
CA TYR A 327 18.30 10.52 -6.74
C TYR A 327 17.81 10.47 -8.19
N GLU A 328 17.97 11.62 -8.85
CA GLU A 328 17.61 11.80 -10.26
C GLU A 328 18.42 10.89 -11.20
N PRO A 329 17.94 10.65 -12.43
CA PRO A 329 18.59 9.76 -13.42
C PRO A 329 20.06 10.06 -13.71
N LYS A 330 20.54 11.30 -13.48
CA LYS A 330 21.95 11.69 -13.64
C LYS A 330 22.91 11.00 -12.66
N ASP A 331 22.41 10.45 -11.56
CA ASP A 331 23.21 9.80 -10.53
C ASP A 331 23.24 8.25 -10.68
N LEU A 332 22.66 7.70 -11.73
CA LEU A 332 22.61 6.24 -11.96
C LEU A 332 23.99 5.58 -12.01
N GLU A 333 25.00 6.23 -12.60
CA GLU A 333 26.38 5.71 -12.67
C GLU A 333 27.01 5.59 -11.27
N LYS A 334 26.72 6.52 -10.37
CA LYS A 334 27.20 6.48 -8.99
C LYS A 334 26.51 5.39 -8.19
N ILE A 335 25.21 5.21 -8.40
CA ILE A 335 24.44 4.12 -7.79
C ILE A 335 24.97 2.78 -8.27
N ASP A 336 25.22 2.63 -9.58
CA ASP A 336 25.84 1.43 -10.18
C ASP A 336 27.19 1.13 -9.57
N SER A 337 28.07 2.14 -9.46
CA SER A 337 29.39 2.01 -8.83
C SER A 337 29.28 1.59 -7.37
N TRP A 338 28.34 2.17 -6.61
CA TRP A 338 28.12 1.83 -5.21
C TRP A 338 27.75 0.34 -5.04
N PHE A 339 26.81 -0.16 -5.83
CA PHE A 339 26.43 -1.57 -5.78
C PHE A 339 27.56 -2.51 -6.24
N ASN A 340 28.37 -2.11 -7.23
CA ASN A 340 29.52 -2.89 -7.64
C ASN A 340 30.55 -3.00 -6.49
N MET A 341 30.80 -1.90 -5.78
CA MET A 341 31.71 -1.90 -4.63
C MET A 341 31.15 -2.79 -3.51
N LEU A 342 29.86 -2.71 -3.19
CA LEU A 342 29.23 -3.59 -2.21
C LEU A 342 29.44 -5.09 -2.52
N VAL A 343 29.25 -5.48 -3.79
CA VAL A 343 29.42 -6.88 -4.20
C VAL A 343 30.88 -7.32 -4.16
N ILE A 344 31.82 -6.45 -4.59
CA ILE A 344 33.24 -6.78 -4.68
C ILE A 344 33.91 -6.81 -3.31
N SER A 345 33.63 -5.80 -2.46
CA SER A 345 34.27 -5.69 -1.14
C SER A 345 33.58 -6.55 -0.07
N GLY A 346 32.30 -6.87 -0.26
CA GLY A 346 31.47 -7.52 0.77
C GLY A 346 31.06 -6.60 1.93
N GLU A 347 31.38 -5.29 1.83
CA GLU A 347 31.09 -4.27 2.83
C GLU A 347 30.32 -3.11 2.21
N GLU A 348 29.43 -2.49 2.98
CA GLU A 348 28.73 -1.28 2.53
C GLU A 348 29.75 -0.14 2.35
N PRO A 349 29.85 0.46 1.14
CA PRO A 349 30.74 1.57 0.91
C PRO A 349 30.39 2.73 1.83
N SER A 350 31.41 3.32 2.48
CA SER A 350 31.24 4.50 3.30
C SER A 350 30.73 5.67 2.45
N ASN A 351 29.62 6.23 2.84
CA ASN A 351 28.98 7.46 2.38
C ASN A 351 29.03 7.84 0.89
N PHE A 352 27.91 7.63 0.20
CA PHE A 352 27.63 8.19 -1.13
C PHE A 352 27.83 9.73 -1.25
N ARG A 353 27.83 10.46 -0.13
CA ARG A 353 27.99 11.93 -0.09
C ARG A 353 29.44 12.42 -0.11
N GLU A 354 30.40 11.61 0.34
CA GLU A 354 31.81 12.05 0.46
C GLU A 354 32.57 12.09 -0.87
N THR A 355 32.08 11.47 -1.93
CA THR A 355 32.69 11.53 -3.27
C THR A 355 32.47 12.84 -4.02
N LYS A 356 31.90 13.87 -3.40
CA LYS A 356 31.72 15.20 -4.02
C LYS A 356 32.93 16.12 -3.93
N ASN A 357 34.02 15.75 -3.23
CA ASN A 357 35.19 16.60 -2.97
C ASN A 357 36.52 15.98 -3.41
N THR A 358 36.56 15.17 -4.45
CA THR A 358 37.84 14.84 -5.11
C THR A 358 37.76 15.12 -6.59
#